data_de13a866bae871b5862115e4b1ec070c
#
_entry.id   de13a866bae871b5862115e4b1ec070c
#
_cell.length_a   1.000
_cell.length_b   1.000
_cell.length_c   1.000
_cell.angle_alpha   90.00
_cell.angle_beta   90.00
_cell.angle_gamma   90.00
#
_symmetry.space_group_name_H-M   'P 1'
#
loop_
_entity.id
_entity.type
_entity.pdbx_description
1 polymer ?
#
loop_
_entity_poly.entity_id
_entity_poly.type
_entity_poly.pdbx_seq_one_letter_code
_entity_poly.pdbx_strand_id
1 'polypeptide(L)'
;MIQCATIFTDHMLLQRGKPIAVFGTGTPGETVTVSVPERRCTVSGAVDADGSWCVTLPPMPGGTGCTMTVNEQTFTDVAFGEVWLTGGQSNMEFMLKDAKNGAAELAQCADSNVRYFSVPRNTFRDDAYKAAMDAAHWELSLIHISEPTRPRLIS
;
A
#
# COMPACT_ATOMS: atom_id res chain seq x y z
N MET A 1 4.83 -4.23 -21.60
CA MET A 1 4.35 -5.02 -20.42
C MET A 1 4.00 -4.02 -19.32
N ILE A 2 2.78 -4.08 -18.79
CA ILE A 2 2.29 -3.20 -17.72
C ILE A 2 2.92 -3.60 -16.38
N GLN A 3 3.43 -2.62 -15.64
CA GLN A 3 3.97 -2.79 -14.29
C GLN A 3 3.36 -1.74 -13.36
N CYS A 4 2.74 -2.18 -12.25
CA CYS A 4 2.25 -1.29 -11.22
C CYS A 4 3.40 -0.71 -10.38
N ALA A 5 3.20 0.47 -9.80
CA ALA A 5 4.12 1.00 -8.81
C ALA A 5 4.16 0.08 -7.57
N THR A 6 5.31 0.03 -6.90
CA THR A 6 5.59 -0.89 -5.78
C THR A 6 4.66 -0.74 -4.57
N ILE A 7 3.95 0.38 -4.47
CA ILE A 7 2.94 0.58 -3.41
C ILE A 7 1.69 -0.30 -3.60
N PHE A 8 1.46 -0.81 -4.82
CA PHE A 8 0.32 -1.71 -5.09
C PHE A 8 0.77 -3.15 -4.89
N THR A 9 0.43 -3.72 -3.75
CA THR A 9 0.67 -5.11 -3.38
C THR A 9 -0.56 -5.69 -2.69
N ASP A 10 -0.57 -6.97 -2.41
CA ASP A 10 -1.58 -7.59 -1.56
C ASP A 10 -1.70 -6.84 -0.23
N HIS A 11 -2.85 -6.90 0.39
CA HIS A 11 -3.20 -6.24 1.65
C HIS A 11 -3.17 -4.70 1.60
N MET A 12 -3.07 -4.07 0.42
CA MET A 12 -3.01 -2.61 0.31
C MET A 12 -4.25 -1.92 0.88
N LEU A 13 -4.03 -0.70 1.39
CA LEU A 13 -5.09 0.20 1.84
C LEU A 13 -5.17 1.40 0.90
N LEU A 14 -6.33 1.59 0.28
CA LEU A 14 -6.63 2.70 -0.62
C LEU A 14 -7.56 3.70 0.06
N GLN A 15 -7.39 4.99 -0.23
CA GLN A 15 -8.19 6.05 0.38
C GLN A 15 -9.66 5.95 -0.03
N ARG A 16 -10.57 5.80 0.94
CA ARG A 16 -12.02 5.82 0.71
C ARG A 16 -12.54 7.23 0.42
N GLY A 17 -13.68 7.31 -0.25
CA GLY A 17 -14.43 8.56 -0.43
C GLY A 17 -13.76 9.62 -1.31
N LYS A 18 -12.64 9.29 -1.94
CA LYS A 18 -11.90 10.15 -2.88
C LYS A 18 -11.56 9.39 -4.16
N PRO A 19 -11.34 10.08 -5.30
CA PRO A 19 -10.79 9.45 -6.49
C PRO A 19 -9.46 8.77 -6.17
N ILE A 20 -9.25 7.55 -6.70
CA ILE A 20 -8.09 6.72 -6.40
C ILE A 20 -7.23 6.62 -7.65
N ALA A 21 -6.02 7.17 -7.60
CA ALA A 21 -5.04 7.02 -8.67
C ALA A 21 -4.34 5.67 -8.55
N VAL A 22 -4.42 4.85 -9.59
CA VAL A 22 -3.63 3.62 -9.78
C VAL A 22 -2.67 3.90 -10.92
N PHE A 23 -1.38 3.67 -10.72
CA PHE A 23 -0.35 4.13 -11.63
C PHE A 23 0.84 3.18 -11.71
N GLY A 24 1.65 3.37 -12.75
CA GLY A 24 2.84 2.57 -12.98
C GLY A 24 3.52 2.91 -14.30
N THR A 25 4.19 1.92 -14.89
CA THR A 25 4.90 2.04 -16.16
C THR A 25 4.49 0.94 -17.13
N GLY A 26 4.71 1.18 -18.42
CA GLY A 26 4.37 0.22 -19.47
C GLY A 26 4.91 0.63 -20.84
N THR A 27 4.52 -0.08 -21.86
CA THR A 27 4.86 0.25 -23.24
C THR A 27 3.92 1.35 -23.76
N PRO A 28 4.41 2.47 -24.30
CA PRO A 28 3.57 3.54 -24.82
C PRO A 28 2.46 3.04 -25.76
N GLY A 29 1.23 3.51 -25.51
CA GLY A 29 0.04 3.12 -26.25
C GLY A 29 -0.60 1.81 -25.81
N GLU A 30 0.01 1.06 -24.89
CA GLU A 30 -0.59 -0.15 -24.32
C GLU A 30 -1.81 0.21 -23.45
N THR A 31 -2.89 -0.57 -23.56
CA THR A 31 -4.09 -0.34 -22.75
C THR A 31 -3.92 -0.90 -21.33
N VAL A 32 -4.27 -0.09 -20.35
CA VAL A 32 -4.33 -0.47 -18.95
C VAL A 32 -5.78 -0.52 -18.50
N THR A 33 -6.18 -1.64 -17.93
CA THR A 33 -7.52 -1.83 -17.35
C THR A 33 -7.40 -2.17 -15.88
N VAL A 34 -8.00 -1.34 -15.04
CA VAL A 34 -8.08 -1.56 -13.59
C VAL A 34 -9.51 -1.94 -13.22
N SER A 35 -9.67 -3.04 -12.49
CA SER A 35 -10.98 -3.52 -12.07
C SER A 35 -11.01 -3.86 -10.59
N VAL A 36 -12.13 -3.55 -9.92
CA VAL A 36 -12.47 -3.96 -8.56
C VAL A 36 -13.86 -4.61 -8.61
N PRO A 37 -13.94 -5.92 -8.84
CA PRO A 37 -15.21 -6.61 -9.12
C PRO A 37 -16.25 -6.45 -8.00
N GLU A 38 -15.85 -6.53 -6.74
CA GLU A 38 -16.75 -6.38 -5.58
C GLU A 38 -17.39 -5.00 -5.51
N ARG A 39 -16.79 -4.01 -6.17
CA ARG A 39 -17.31 -2.63 -6.31
C ARG A 39 -17.95 -2.38 -7.66
N ARG A 40 -18.04 -3.38 -8.53
CA ARG A 40 -18.55 -3.27 -9.92
C ARG A 40 -17.89 -2.10 -10.66
N CYS A 41 -16.60 -1.92 -10.44
CA CYS A 41 -15.84 -0.82 -11.02
C CYS A 41 -14.78 -1.39 -11.97
N THR A 42 -14.77 -0.88 -13.20
CA THR A 42 -13.72 -1.14 -14.19
C THR A 42 -13.46 0.15 -14.95
N VAL A 43 -12.21 0.57 -14.98
CA VAL A 43 -11.78 1.78 -15.69
C VAL A 43 -10.56 1.44 -16.54
N SER A 44 -10.51 1.95 -17.75
CA SER A 44 -9.37 1.75 -18.65
C SER A 44 -8.73 3.08 -19.02
N GLY A 45 -7.44 3.03 -19.30
CA GLY A 45 -6.61 4.13 -19.81
C GLY A 45 -5.56 3.59 -20.76
N ALA A 46 -4.63 4.43 -21.15
CA ALA A 46 -3.50 4.05 -21.98
C ALA A 46 -2.19 4.51 -21.34
N VAL A 47 -1.11 3.83 -21.67
CA VAL A 47 0.24 4.25 -21.32
C VAL A 47 0.63 5.45 -22.16
N ASP A 48 1.11 6.51 -21.52
CA ASP A 48 1.54 7.74 -22.13
C ASP A 48 2.85 7.56 -22.95
N ALA A 49 3.19 8.56 -23.74
CA ALA A 49 4.36 8.51 -24.62
C ALA A 49 5.71 8.38 -23.86
N ASP A 50 5.74 8.79 -22.60
CA ASP A 50 6.91 8.67 -21.71
C ASP A 50 7.01 7.31 -21.00
N GLY A 51 6.05 6.41 -21.25
CA GLY A 51 5.98 5.09 -20.64
C GLY A 51 5.31 5.07 -19.25
N SER A 52 4.80 6.18 -18.77
CA SER A 52 4.00 6.22 -17.54
C SER A 52 2.51 5.98 -17.82
N TRP A 53 1.77 5.54 -16.81
CA TRP A 53 0.30 5.48 -16.88
C TRP A 53 -0.33 5.80 -15.53
N CYS A 54 -1.53 6.36 -15.59
CA CYS A 54 -2.34 6.60 -14.42
C CYS A 54 -3.82 6.41 -14.77
N VAL A 55 -4.48 5.50 -14.08
CA VAL A 55 -5.92 5.26 -14.17
C VAL A 55 -6.58 5.70 -12.87
N THR A 56 -7.59 6.55 -12.95
CA THR A 56 -8.29 7.07 -11.79
C THR A 56 -9.62 6.34 -11.59
N LEU A 57 -9.74 5.59 -10.50
CA LEU A 57 -10.97 4.97 -10.07
C LEU A 57 -11.88 5.99 -9.37
N PRO A 58 -13.21 5.85 -9.47
CA PRO A 58 -14.15 6.70 -8.75
C PRO A 58 -14.02 6.49 -7.22
N PRO A 59 -14.52 7.46 -6.41
CA PRO A 59 -14.59 7.31 -4.97
C PRO A 59 -15.34 6.03 -4.57
N MET A 60 -14.78 5.28 -3.62
CA MET A 60 -15.36 4.03 -3.11
C MET A 60 -15.69 4.14 -1.62
N PRO A 61 -16.76 3.50 -1.14
CA PRO A 61 -17.05 3.40 0.29
C PRO A 61 -16.00 2.54 1.00
N GLY A 62 -15.86 2.71 2.32
CA GLY A 62 -14.99 1.87 3.15
C GLY A 62 -15.36 0.39 3.10
N GLY A 63 -14.38 -0.48 3.32
CA GLY A 63 -14.53 -1.92 3.38
C GLY A 63 -13.23 -2.66 3.13
N THR A 64 -13.23 -3.96 3.37
CA THR A 64 -12.08 -4.86 3.28
C THR A 64 -12.38 -6.04 2.37
N GLY A 65 -11.36 -6.87 2.10
CA GLY A 65 -11.52 -8.14 1.39
C GLY A 65 -11.86 -7.99 -0.09
N CYS A 66 -11.54 -6.85 -0.71
CA CYS A 66 -11.72 -6.68 -2.14
C CYS A 66 -10.52 -7.24 -2.92
N THR A 67 -10.74 -7.51 -4.20
CA THR A 67 -9.71 -7.84 -5.18
C THR A 67 -9.56 -6.68 -6.15
N MET A 68 -8.34 -6.32 -6.49
CA MET A 68 -8.07 -5.39 -7.58
C MET A 68 -7.24 -6.08 -8.65
N THR A 69 -7.63 -5.92 -9.90
CA THR A 69 -6.84 -6.41 -11.03
C THR A 69 -6.34 -5.23 -11.87
N VAL A 70 -5.12 -5.35 -12.38
CA VAL A 70 -4.54 -4.43 -13.36
C VAL A 70 -4.03 -5.30 -14.51
N ASN A 71 -4.78 -5.33 -15.61
CA ASN A 71 -4.61 -6.30 -16.68
C ASN A 71 -4.55 -7.74 -16.11
N GLU A 72 -3.41 -8.42 -16.24
CA GLU A 72 -3.22 -9.79 -15.75
C GLU A 72 -2.74 -9.86 -14.29
N GLN A 73 -2.34 -8.73 -13.70
CA GLN A 73 -1.89 -8.67 -12.31
C GLN A 73 -3.11 -8.66 -11.38
N THR A 74 -3.05 -9.45 -10.32
CA THR A 74 -4.13 -9.53 -9.31
C THR A 74 -3.57 -9.22 -7.94
N PHE A 75 -4.25 -8.33 -7.22
CA PHE A 75 -3.98 -7.96 -5.84
C PHE A 75 -5.15 -8.39 -4.96
N THR A 76 -4.85 -9.12 -3.90
CA THR A 76 -5.84 -9.69 -2.98
C THR A 76 -5.91 -8.93 -1.67
N ASP A 77 -7.02 -9.09 -0.95
CA ASP A 77 -7.28 -8.45 0.34
C ASP A 77 -7.07 -6.92 0.31
N VAL A 78 -7.54 -6.28 -0.76
CA VAL A 78 -7.52 -4.82 -0.89
C VAL A 78 -8.57 -4.21 0.04
N ALA A 79 -8.19 -3.17 0.78
CA ALA A 79 -9.09 -2.43 1.64
C ALA A 79 -9.24 -0.97 1.19
N PHE A 80 -10.40 -0.41 1.49
CA PHE A 80 -10.70 1.01 1.32
C PHE A 80 -10.96 1.61 2.70
N GLY A 81 -10.14 2.56 3.13
CA GLY A 81 -10.19 3.15 4.47
C GLY A 81 -9.51 4.51 4.54
N GLU A 82 -9.16 4.93 5.74
CA GLU A 82 -8.40 6.16 5.93
C GLU A 82 -6.90 5.90 5.79
N VAL A 83 -6.26 6.62 4.88
CA VAL A 83 -4.81 6.52 4.64
C VAL A 83 -4.11 7.70 5.28
N TRP A 84 -3.14 7.40 6.15
CA TRP A 84 -2.34 8.40 6.84
C TRP A 84 -0.89 8.32 6.36
N LEU A 85 -0.35 9.45 5.91
CA LEU A 85 1.08 9.58 5.65
C LEU A 85 1.76 10.03 6.94
N THR A 86 2.64 9.19 7.46
CA THR A 86 3.40 9.47 8.67
C THR A 86 4.87 9.66 8.34
N GLY A 87 5.44 10.75 8.79
CA GLY A 87 6.84 11.07 8.57
C GLY A 87 7.43 11.80 9.78
N GLY A 88 8.74 11.67 9.99
CA GLY A 88 9.41 12.33 11.11
C GLY A 88 10.81 11.76 11.32
N GLN A 89 11.37 12.07 12.47
CA GLN A 89 12.69 11.64 12.91
C GLN A 89 12.59 10.53 13.97
N SER A 90 13.39 10.62 15.04
CA SER A 90 13.54 9.59 16.08
C SER A 90 12.24 9.09 16.69
N ASN A 91 11.26 10.00 16.93
CA ASN A 91 9.97 9.58 17.48
C ASN A 91 9.15 8.72 16.50
N MET A 92 9.38 8.88 15.21
CA MET A 92 8.77 8.02 14.20
C MET A 92 9.46 6.68 14.04
N GLU A 93 10.63 6.52 14.61
CA GLU A 93 11.40 5.27 14.66
C GLU A 93 11.23 4.52 15.99
N PHE A 94 10.66 5.18 16.99
CA PHE A 94 10.43 4.58 18.30
C PHE A 94 9.41 3.43 18.16
N MET A 95 9.85 2.24 18.54
CA MET A 95 9.06 1.03 18.39
C MET A 95 8.11 0.86 19.57
N LEU A 96 6.92 0.31 19.33
CA LEU A 96 5.95 0.03 20.38
C LEU A 96 6.57 -0.84 21.50
N LYS A 97 7.39 -1.83 21.17
CA LYS A 97 8.09 -2.68 22.15
C LYS A 97 8.95 -1.91 23.12
N ASP A 98 9.48 -0.75 22.72
CA ASP A 98 10.37 0.09 23.52
C ASP A 98 9.60 1.13 24.36
N ALA A 99 8.28 1.20 24.18
CA ALA A 99 7.40 2.07 24.94
C ALA A 99 7.12 1.51 26.34
N LYS A 100 6.75 2.40 27.27
CA LYS A 100 6.23 2.00 28.59
C LYS A 100 5.02 1.07 28.37
N ASN A 101 5.04 -0.11 28.97
CA ASN A 101 4.04 -1.18 28.78
C ASN A 101 3.98 -1.77 27.34
N GLY A 102 4.98 -1.53 26.50
CA GLY A 102 4.99 -1.94 25.11
C GLY A 102 4.72 -3.43 24.87
N ALA A 103 5.25 -4.31 25.72
CA ALA A 103 5.01 -5.75 25.63
C ALA A 103 3.51 -6.12 25.85
N ALA A 104 2.83 -5.44 26.78
CA ALA A 104 1.41 -5.66 27.03
C ALA A 104 0.54 -5.13 25.89
N GLU A 105 0.90 -3.99 25.32
CA GLU A 105 0.24 -3.40 24.17
C GLU A 105 0.43 -4.25 22.91
N LEU A 106 1.63 -4.76 22.67
CA LEU A 106 1.91 -5.68 21.56
C LEU A 106 1.04 -6.94 21.59
N ALA A 107 0.77 -7.48 22.78
CA ALA A 107 -0.06 -8.66 22.93
C ALA A 107 -1.55 -8.41 22.54
N GLN A 108 -1.97 -7.15 22.42
CA GLN A 108 -3.35 -6.75 22.17
C GLN A 108 -3.54 -5.94 20.88
N CYS A 109 -2.45 -5.57 20.17
CA CYS A 109 -2.50 -4.65 19.04
C CYS A 109 -2.87 -5.30 17.70
N ALA A 110 -3.17 -6.60 17.67
CA ALA A 110 -3.57 -7.25 16.43
C ALA A 110 -4.92 -6.74 15.96
N ASP A 111 -4.92 -6.07 14.82
CA ASP A 111 -6.12 -5.64 14.12
C ASP A 111 -5.90 -5.79 12.62
N SER A 112 -6.61 -6.71 12.00
CA SER A 112 -6.54 -6.94 10.55
C SER A 112 -7.08 -5.77 9.71
N ASN A 113 -7.74 -4.78 10.34
CA ASN A 113 -8.16 -3.57 9.66
C ASN A 113 -7.05 -2.49 9.64
N VAL A 114 -6.04 -2.62 10.49
CA VAL A 114 -4.88 -1.73 10.49
C VAL A 114 -3.80 -2.32 9.58
N ARG A 115 -3.37 -1.53 8.63
CA ARG A 115 -2.37 -1.89 7.62
C ARG A 115 -1.32 -0.80 7.53
N TYR A 116 -0.10 -1.17 7.24
CA TYR A 116 0.98 -0.21 7.07
C TYR A 116 1.87 -0.60 5.90
N PHE A 117 2.43 0.41 5.27
CA PHE A 117 3.44 0.30 4.24
C PHE A 117 4.68 1.06 4.72
N SER A 118 5.77 0.34 4.93
CA SER A 118 7.03 0.94 5.36
C SER A 118 7.87 1.32 4.16
N VAL A 119 8.06 2.63 3.95
CA VAL A 119 9.01 3.12 2.95
C VAL A 119 10.42 2.85 3.46
N PRO A 120 11.26 2.12 2.73
CA PRO A 120 12.64 1.87 3.10
C PRO A 120 13.42 3.16 3.35
N ARG A 121 14.27 3.14 4.36
CA ARG A 121 15.15 4.27 4.67
C ARG A 121 16.47 4.09 3.96
N ASN A 122 16.84 5.10 3.21
CA ASN A 122 18.21 5.20 2.70
C ASN A 122 18.60 6.66 2.55
N THR A 123 19.87 6.96 2.74
CA THR A 123 20.45 8.28 2.55
C THR A 123 20.59 8.60 1.06
N PHE A 124 20.77 7.58 0.24
CA PHE A 124 20.94 7.68 -1.19
C PHE A 124 19.90 6.81 -1.93
N ARG A 125 19.48 7.26 -3.11
CA ARG A 125 18.62 6.50 -4.01
C ARG A 125 19.47 5.67 -4.97
N ASP A 126 20.18 4.71 -4.41
CA ASP A 126 21.04 3.76 -5.12
C ASP A 126 20.31 2.43 -5.43
N ASP A 127 21.04 1.47 -6.00
CA ASP A 127 20.47 0.16 -6.33
C ASP A 127 19.99 -0.60 -5.09
N ALA A 128 20.62 -0.41 -3.94
CA ALA A 128 20.19 -1.02 -2.69
C ALA A 128 18.85 -0.43 -2.21
N TYR A 129 18.64 0.88 -2.37
CA TYR A 129 17.35 1.51 -2.10
C TYR A 129 16.28 0.99 -3.05
N LYS A 130 16.60 0.89 -4.34
CA LYS A 130 15.67 0.34 -5.34
C LYS A 130 15.26 -1.09 -4.99
N ALA A 131 16.21 -1.96 -4.70
CA ALA A 131 15.93 -3.33 -4.28
C ALA A 131 15.05 -3.40 -3.01
N ALA A 132 15.31 -2.53 -2.03
CA ALA A 132 14.51 -2.44 -0.82
C ALA A 132 13.08 -1.93 -1.10
N MET A 133 12.92 -0.98 -2.02
CA MET A 133 11.60 -0.51 -2.46
C MET A 133 10.84 -1.60 -3.21
N ASP A 134 11.51 -2.35 -4.09
CA ASP A 134 10.90 -3.43 -4.86
C ASP A 134 10.45 -4.59 -3.94
N ALA A 135 11.08 -4.75 -2.78
CA ALA A 135 10.69 -5.72 -1.75
C ALA A 135 9.64 -5.17 -0.75
N ALA A 136 9.37 -3.87 -0.76
CA ALA A 136 8.41 -3.26 0.15
C ALA A 136 6.98 -3.69 -0.19
N HIS A 137 6.18 -3.98 0.83
CA HIS A 137 4.79 -4.41 0.67
C HIS A 137 3.94 -3.94 1.85
N TRP A 138 2.62 -4.04 1.69
CA TRP A 138 1.68 -3.78 2.76
C TRP A 138 1.65 -4.94 3.74
N GLU A 139 1.57 -4.61 5.01
CA GLU A 139 1.52 -5.56 6.10
C GLU A 139 0.27 -5.32 6.96
N LEU A 140 -0.30 -6.42 7.47
CA LEU A 140 -1.40 -6.37 8.44
C LEU A 140 -0.84 -6.24 9.86
N SER A 141 -1.54 -5.51 10.74
CA SER A 141 -1.22 -5.50 12.15
C SER A 141 -1.69 -6.81 12.80
N LEU A 142 -0.82 -7.81 12.83
CA LEU A 142 -1.09 -9.13 13.41
C LEU A 142 -0.18 -9.40 14.63
N ILE A 143 -0.67 -10.16 15.62
CA ILE A 143 0.06 -10.49 16.86
C ILE A 143 1.36 -11.26 16.58
N HIS A 144 1.43 -12.01 15.47
CA HIS A 144 2.51 -12.95 15.19
C HIS A 144 3.62 -12.40 14.28
N ILE A 145 3.65 -11.11 14.03
CA ILE A 145 4.79 -10.51 13.34
C ILE A 145 5.93 -10.42 14.37
N SER A 146 6.77 -11.44 14.36
CA SER A 146 7.88 -11.67 15.32
C SER A 146 9.09 -10.75 15.11
N GLU A 147 9.05 -9.88 14.13
CA GLU A 147 10.03 -8.81 13.94
C GLU A 147 9.34 -7.46 14.13
N PRO A 148 10.06 -6.45 14.60
CA PRO A 148 9.51 -5.17 14.99
C PRO A 148 9.07 -4.35 13.77
N THR A 149 8.11 -4.86 13.06
CA THR A 149 7.34 -4.08 12.13
C THR A 149 6.61 -3.04 12.95
N ARG A 150 6.88 -1.82 12.66
CA ARG A 150 6.63 -0.64 13.46
C ARG A 150 5.17 -0.23 13.43
N PRO A 151 4.28 -0.71 14.33
CA PRO A 151 3.03 0.02 14.52
C PRO A 151 3.41 1.34 15.18
N ARG A 152 3.34 2.42 14.44
CA ARG A 152 3.48 3.74 14.98
C ARG A 152 2.11 4.20 15.44
N LEU A 153 1.86 4.06 16.73
CA LEU A 153 0.73 4.71 17.35
C LEU A 153 1.00 6.21 17.34
N ILE A 154 0.17 6.94 16.61
CA ILE A 154 0.11 8.40 16.72
C ILE A 154 -0.97 8.68 17.76
N SER A 155 -0.54 9.20 18.90
CA SER A 155 -1.42 9.84 19.90
C SER A 155 -1.78 11.23 19.46
#